data_c338ba48da69fd868887a2bdca58a5d4
#
_entry.id   c338ba48da69fd868887a2bdca58a5d4
#
_cell.length_a   1.000
_cell.length_b   1.000
_cell.length_c   1.000
_cell.angle_alpha   90.00
_cell.angle_beta   90.00
_cell.angle_gamma   90.00
#
_symmetry.space_group_name_H-M   'P 1'
#
loop_
_entity.id
_entity.type
_entity.pdbx_description
1 polymer ?
#
loop_
_entity_poly.entity_id
_entity_poly.type
_entity_poly.pdbx_seq_one_letter_code
_entity_poly.pdbx_strand_id
1 'polypeptide(L)'
;MGGFVLAVDPVLHAEDISRFWRKVVRGPGSGCWIWTGAIGDDGYGSFSIRRPILDRHGRAVVNLETGRPMAREHVVSAPRFAVAAALGVRLGESDIAEHAVCDEPICVRAHEGVLDGGLAHVVMSTQRENLATMGRRGRGGGTPRPWRGHGPDRAARAARSRALRAVVLEHGWDPARMAEAVASLRFGNQGRLF
;
A
#
# COMPACT_ATOMS: atom_id res chain seq x y z
N MET A 1 -17.45 10.16 15.79
CA MET A 1 -16.08 10.63 15.51
C MET A 1 -15.85 10.41 14.02
N GLY A 2 -15.62 11.49 13.25
CA GLY A 2 -15.35 11.34 11.81
C GLY A 2 -13.98 10.70 11.61
N GLY A 3 -13.90 9.63 10.83
CA GLY A 3 -12.66 8.96 10.52
C GLY A 3 -11.72 9.83 9.67
N PHE A 4 -10.47 9.43 9.60
CA PHE A 4 -9.45 10.15 8.83
C PHE A 4 -9.71 10.02 7.32
N VAL A 5 -9.91 11.15 6.65
CA VAL A 5 -10.02 11.22 5.19
C VAL A 5 -8.64 11.52 4.60
N LEU A 6 -8.14 10.61 3.77
CA LEU A 6 -6.89 10.82 3.06
C LEU A 6 -7.13 11.67 1.81
N ALA A 7 -6.67 12.91 1.85
CA ALA A 7 -6.64 13.80 0.70
C ALA A 7 -5.18 14.06 0.31
N VAL A 8 -4.87 13.98 -0.99
CA VAL A 8 -3.55 14.29 -1.53
C VAL A 8 -3.71 15.29 -2.66
N ASP A 9 -3.39 16.53 -2.35
CA ASP A 9 -3.36 17.62 -3.32
C ASP A 9 -1.95 17.74 -3.92
N PRO A 10 -1.80 17.80 -5.24
CA PRO A 10 -0.49 17.78 -5.89
C PRO A 10 0.38 19.01 -5.57
N VAL A 11 -0.21 20.13 -5.22
CA VAL A 11 0.52 21.35 -4.86
C VAL A 11 0.80 21.40 -3.36
N LEU A 12 -0.24 21.27 -2.54
CA LEU A 12 -0.12 21.39 -1.08
C LEU A 12 0.69 20.23 -0.46
N HIS A 13 0.69 19.06 -1.08
CA HIS A 13 1.37 17.86 -0.58
C HIS A 13 2.52 17.40 -1.49
N ALA A 14 3.09 18.31 -2.29
CA ALA A 14 4.17 17.99 -3.23
C ALA A 14 5.38 17.34 -2.55
N GLU A 15 5.71 17.74 -1.32
CA GLU A 15 6.80 17.13 -0.56
C GLU A 15 6.49 15.66 -0.18
N ASP A 16 5.28 15.41 0.31
CA ASP A 16 4.85 14.02 0.64
C ASP A 16 4.85 13.15 -0.62
N ILE A 17 4.35 13.67 -1.75
CA ILE A 17 4.33 12.96 -3.04
C ILE A 17 5.76 12.65 -3.48
N SER A 18 6.66 13.63 -3.45
CA SER A 18 8.08 13.44 -3.78
C SER A 18 8.75 12.41 -2.87
N ARG A 19 8.53 12.51 -1.55
CA ARG A 19 9.05 11.58 -0.55
C ARG A 19 8.51 10.17 -0.73
N PHE A 20 7.26 10.03 -1.16
CA PHE A 20 6.63 8.75 -1.46
C PHE A 20 7.30 8.08 -2.66
N TRP A 21 7.35 8.77 -3.80
CA TRP A 21 7.85 8.20 -5.04
C TRP A 21 9.35 7.89 -5.03
N ARG A 22 10.14 8.56 -4.20
CA ARG A 22 11.55 8.18 -3.96
C ARG A 22 11.70 6.78 -3.31
N LYS A 23 10.64 6.25 -2.72
CA LYS A 23 10.61 4.90 -2.13
C LYS A 23 9.92 3.87 -3.02
N VAL A 24 9.90 4.11 -4.33
CA VAL A 24 9.25 3.21 -5.28
C VAL A 24 10.24 2.80 -6.37
N VAL A 25 10.45 1.50 -6.51
CA VAL A 25 11.16 0.91 -7.65
C VAL A 25 10.13 0.50 -8.68
N ARG A 26 10.20 1.12 -9.88
CA ARG A 26 9.25 0.87 -10.96
C ARG A 26 9.69 -0.30 -11.80
N GLY A 27 8.82 -1.30 -11.96
CA GLY A 27 9.00 -2.37 -12.92
C GLY A 27 8.75 -1.88 -14.36
N PRO A 28 9.43 -2.47 -15.34
CA PRO A 28 9.26 -2.13 -16.76
C PRO A 28 7.90 -2.60 -17.30
N GLY A 29 7.42 -1.95 -18.33
CA GLY A 29 6.18 -2.28 -19.03
C GLY A 29 4.99 -2.41 -18.07
N SER A 30 4.35 -3.57 -18.05
CA SER A 30 3.23 -3.89 -17.15
C SER A 30 3.67 -4.34 -15.74
N GLY A 31 4.95 -4.23 -15.38
CA GLY A 31 5.47 -4.67 -14.07
C GLY A 31 4.90 -3.89 -12.90
N CYS A 32 4.95 -4.49 -11.71
CA CYS A 32 4.59 -3.83 -10.46
C CYS A 32 5.52 -2.65 -10.17
N TRP A 33 5.02 -1.67 -9.44
CA TRP A 33 5.84 -0.63 -8.82
C TRP A 33 6.00 -0.97 -7.35
N ILE A 34 7.18 -1.39 -6.96
CA ILE A 34 7.44 -1.95 -5.63
C ILE A 34 7.76 -0.86 -4.63
N TRP A 35 6.96 -0.82 -3.57
CA TRP A 35 7.21 0.01 -2.40
C TRP A 35 8.40 -0.50 -1.59
N THR A 36 9.35 0.38 -1.32
CA THR A 36 10.57 0.05 -0.57
C THR A 36 10.62 0.68 0.83
N GLY A 37 9.56 1.36 1.25
CA GLY A 37 9.44 1.92 2.60
C GLY A 37 9.09 0.88 3.66
N ALA A 38 8.49 1.31 4.75
CA ALA A 38 8.06 0.42 5.83
C ALA A 38 6.98 -0.57 5.36
N ILE A 39 7.02 -1.79 5.91
CA ILE A 39 6.07 -2.88 5.63
C ILE A 39 5.49 -3.34 6.97
N GLY A 40 4.17 -3.35 7.04
CA GLY A 40 3.42 -3.84 8.19
C GLY A 40 3.56 -5.36 8.39
N ASP A 41 2.99 -5.84 9.47
CA ASP A 41 2.93 -7.27 9.80
C ASP A 41 1.92 -8.04 8.93
N ASP A 42 1.06 -7.31 8.22
CA ASP A 42 0.13 -7.82 7.22
C ASP A 42 0.73 -7.89 5.79
N GLY A 43 1.96 -7.42 5.62
CA GLY A 43 2.68 -7.41 4.35
C GLY A 43 2.41 -6.19 3.47
N TYR A 44 1.53 -5.29 3.87
CA TYR A 44 1.28 -4.07 3.11
C TYR A 44 2.31 -2.99 3.43
N GLY A 45 2.61 -2.17 2.42
CA GLY A 45 3.43 -0.98 2.60
C GLY A 45 2.71 0.06 3.46
N SER A 46 3.45 0.75 4.32
CA SER A 46 2.94 1.86 5.12
C SER A 46 3.74 3.13 4.88
N PHE A 47 3.04 4.26 4.87
CA PHE A 47 3.61 5.58 4.65
C PHE A 47 3.11 6.57 5.69
N SER A 48 4.02 7.31 6.30
CA SER A 48 3.71 8.30 7.33
C SER A 48 3.59 9.68 6.70
N ILE A 49 2.50 10.37 7.00
CA ILE A 49 2.22 11.74 6.58
C ILE A 49 1.86 12.59 7.80
N ARG A 50 2.18 13.87 7.74
CA ARG A 50 1.78 14.83 8.79
C ARG A 50 0.72 15.77 8.25
N ARG A 51 -0.35 15.94 9.01
CA ARG A 51 -1.45 16.85 8.66
C ARG A 51 -1.69 17.83 9.80
N PRO A 52 -1.97 19.10 9.49
CA PRO A 52 -2.30 20.08 10.51
C PRO A 52 -3.54 19.64 11.30
N ILE A 53 -3.53 19.90 12.59
CA ILE A 53 -4.71 19.78 13.43
C ILE A 53 -5.57 21.02 13.15
N LEU A 54 -6.81 20.77 12.76
CA LEU A 54 -7.76 21.86 12.49
C LEU A 54 -8.77 21.99 13.64
N ASP A 55 -9.14 23.24 13.93
CA ASP A 55 -10.23 23.56 14.86
C ASP A 55 -11.59 23.29 14.17
N ARG A 56 -12.68 23.50 14.93
CA ARG A 56 -14.06 23.36 14.43
C ARG A 56 -14.40 24.28 13.24
N HIS A 57 -13.58 25.30 12.98
CA HIS A 57 -13.75 26.26 11.89
C HIS A 57 -12.79 25.98 10.72
N GLY A 58 -12.04 24.85 10.76
CA GLY A 58 -11.09 24.47 9.71
C GLY A 58 -9.76 25.25 9.75
N ARG A 59 -9.47 25.99 10.83
CA ARG A 59 -8.22 26.73 10.98
C ARG A 59 -7.19 25.88 11.71
N ALA A 60 -5.92 26.00 11.31
CA ALA A 60 -4.83 25.28 11.96
C ALA A 60 -4.72 25.68 13.44
N VAL A 61 -4.71 24.69 14.32
CA VAL A 61 -4.42 24.89 15.74
C VAL A 61 -2.94 25.20 15.90
N VAL A 62 -2.65 26.26 16.65
CA VAL A 62 -1.27 26.73 16.88
C VAL A 62 -0.86 26.39 18.31
N ASN A 63 0.36 25.90 18.48
CA ASN A 63 0.95 25.78 19.82
C ASN A 63 1.23 27.18 20.37
N LEU A 64 0.65 27.51 21.51
CA LEU A 64 0.70 28.86 22.10
C LEU A 64 2.09 29.28 22.54
N GLU A 65 2.96 28.34 22.88
CA GLU A 65 4.33 28.62 23.36
C GLU A 65 5.28 28.89 22.19
N THR A 66 5.10 28.13 21.07
CA THR A 66 6.05 28.17 19.94
C THR A 66 5.53 28.95 18.74
N GLY A 67 4.25 29.32 18.73
CA GLY A 67 3.58 29.95 17.60
C GLY A 67 3.46 29.07 16.34
N ARG A 68 3.83 27.77 16.41
CA ARG A 68 3.86 26.87 15.26
C ARG A 68 2.56 26.09 15.12
N PRO A 69 2.10 25.82 13.88
CA PRO A 69 0.96 24.95 13.66
C PRO A 69 1.20 23.55 14.24
N MET A 70 0.23 23.06 14.99
CA MET A 70 0.22 21.69 15.48
C MET A 70 -0.12 20.73 14.33
N ALA A 71 0.57 19.59 14.26
CA ALA A 71 0.30 18.60 13.26
C ALA A 71 0.26 17.21 13.90
N ARG A 72 -0.59 16.35 13.34
CA ARG A 72 -0.69 14.94 13.72
C ARG A 72 -0.06 14.08 12.63
N GLU A 73 0.66 13.07 13.06
CA GLU A 73 1.14 12.01 12.18
C GLU A 73 0.02 10.99 11.95
N HIS A 74 -0.13 10.60 10.68
CA HIS A 74 -1.02 9.54 10.25
C HIS A 74 -0.21 8.52 9.47
N VAL A 75 -0.35 7.25 9.83
CA VAL A 75 0.19 6.14 9.04
C VAL A 75 -0.91 5.66 8.10
N VAL A 76 -0.64 5.72 6.81
CA VAL A 76 -1.56 5.30 5.76
C VAL A 76 -0.97 4.14 4.98
N SER A 77 -1.82 3.29 4.41
CA SER A 77 -1.37 2.24 3.49
C SER A 77 -0.74 2.87 2.25
N ALA A 78 0.43 2.38 1.84
CA ALA A 78 1.13 2.90 0.67
C ALA A 78 0.30 2.80 -0.62
N PRO A 79 -0.43 1.69 -0.91
CA PRO A 79 -1.36 1.64 -2.02
C PRO A 79 -2.46 2.70 -1.96
N ARG A 80 -3.02 3.00 -0.78
CA ARG A 80 -4.04 4.07 -0.65
C ARG A 80 -3.45 5.45 -0.93
N PHE A 81 -2.24 5.72 -0.44
CA PHE A 81 -1.57 6.99 -0.74
C PHE A 81 -1.30 7.12 -2.25
N ALA A 82 -0.85 6.05 -2.90
CA ALA A 82 -0.61 6.05 -4.34
C ALA A 82 -1.88 6.37 -5.14
N VAL A 83 -3.03 5.75 -4.79
CA VAL A 83 -4.33 6.02 -5.44
C VAL A 83 -4.74 7.48 -5.22
N ALA A 84 -4.69 7.99 -3.99
CA ALA A 84 -5.07 9.36 -3.69
C ALA A 84 -4.19 10.37 -4.44
N ALA A 85 -2.88 10.11 -4.52
CA ALA A 85 -1.93 10.97 -5.22
C ALA A 85 -2.08 10.92 -6.75
N ALA A 86 -2.38 9.73 -7.30
CA ALA A 86 -2.53 9.56 -8.75
C ALA A 86 -3.83 10.18 -9.30
N LEU A 87 -4.92 10.04 -8.56
CA LEU A 87 -6.24 10.48 -8.99
C LEU A 87 -6.63 11.87 -8.47
N GLY A 88 -5.88 12.44 -7.54
CA GLY A 88 -6.24 13.69 -6.88
C GLY A 88 -7.55 13.61 -6.07
N VAL A 89 -7.92 12.41 -5.61
CA VAL A 89 -9.20 12.16 -4.92
C VAL A 89 -9.03 12.10 -3.41
N ARG A 90 -10.15 12.28 -2.72
CA ARG A 90 -10.25 12.08 -1.27
C ARG A 90 -10.73 10.67 -0.99
N LEU A 91 -9.99 9.92 -0.19
CA LEU A 91 -10.35 8.56 0.22
C LEU A 91 -10.87 8.56 1.66
N GLY A 92 -12.12 8.25 1.84
CA GLY A 92 -12.76 8.03 3.13
C GLY A 92 -12.43 6.65 3.71
N GLU A 93 -12.99 6.32 4.86
CA GLU A 93 -12.77 5.03 5.53
C GLU A 93 -13.28 3.83 4.72
N SER A 94 -14.37 4.02 3.98
CA SER A 94 -15.00 2.98 3.16
C SER A 94 -14.29 2.72 1.83
N ASP A 95 -13.41 3.63 1.41
CA ASP A 95 -12.72 3.50 0.14
C ASP A 95 -11.52 2.59 0.27
N ILE A 96 -11.37 1.66 -0.65
CA ILE A 96 -10.34 0.64 -0.66
C ILE A 96 -9.39 0.87 -1.83
N ALA A 97 -8.10 0.70 -1.59
CA ALA A 97 -7.12 0.53 -2.66
C ALA A 97 -7.02 -0.97 -2.97
N GLU A 98 -7.69 -1.39 -4.04
CA GLU A 98 -7.76 -2.77 -4.48
C GLU A 98 -6.65 -3.09 -5.48
N HIS A 99 -5.98 -4.22 -5.31
CA HIS A 99 -5.04 -4.76 -6.30
C HIS A 99 -5.81 -5.47 -7.43
N ALA A 100 -6.19 -4.70 -8.45
CA ALA A 100 -7.04 -5.17 -9.54
C ALA A 100 -6.31 -6.05 -10.56
N VAL A 101 -5.01 -5.88 -10.74
CA VAL A 101 -4.21 -6.62 -11.73
C VAL A 101 -3.26 -7.60 -11.07
N CYS A 102 -2.57 -7.19 -10.01
CA CYS A 102 -1.61 -8.02 -9.30
C CYS A 102 -2.09 -8.33 -7.86
N ASP A 103 -1.41 -9.29 -7.23
CA ASP A 103 -1.66 -9.69 -5.84
C ASP A 103 -0.52 -9.30 -4.91
N GLU A 104 0.31 -8.36 -5.33
CA GLU A 104 1.48 -7.97 -4.59
C GLU A 104 1.16 -6.84 -3.62
N PRO A 105 1.14 -7.07 -2.29
CA PRO A 105 0.70 -6.09 -1.31
C PRO A 105 1.54 -4.82 -1.24
N ILE A 106 2.77 -4.88 -1.74
CA ILE A 106 3.67 -3.72 -1.83
C ILE A 106 3.71 -3.08 -3.21
N CYS A 107 2.81 -3.49 -4.13
CA CYS A 107 2.64 -2.78 -5.38
C CYS A 107 1.87 -1.48 -5.16
N VAL A 108 2.39 -0.39 -5.72
CA VAL A 108 1.79 0.95 -5.62
C VAL A 108 1.53 1.58 -7.00
N ARG A 109 1.42 0.77 -8.06
CA ARG A 109 1.11 1.23 -9.40
C ARG A 109 -0.37 1.61 -9.51
N ALA A 110 -0.69 2.87 -9.20
CA ALA A 110 -2.06 3.39 -9.05
C ALA A 110 -2.55 4.20 -10.25
N HIS A 111 -1.76 4.42 -11.29
CA HIS A 111 -2.18 5.13 -12.49
C HIS A 111 -1.77 4.34 -13.72
N GLU A 112 -2.48 4.58 -14.81
CA GLU A 112 -2.06 4.08 -16.11
C GLU A 112 -0.73 4.75 -16.47
N GLY A 113 0.24 3.94 -16.83
CA GLY A 113 1.52 4.43 -17.29
C GLY A 113 1.38 5.01 -18.69
N VAL A 114 1.07 6.29 -18.79
CA VAL A 114 1.00 6.99 -20.09
C VAL A 114 2.31 6.86 -20.87
N LEU A 115 3.42 6.71 -20.13
CA LEU A 115 4.75 6.58 -20.72
C LEU A 115 5.16 5.13 -21.00
N ASP A 116 4.56 4.16 -20.32
CA ASP A 116 4.93 2.73 -20.42
C ASP A 116 3.79 1.82 -20.85
N GLY A 117 2.62 2.39 -21.16
CA GLY A 117 1.47 1.66 -21.74
C GLY A 117 0.81 0.64 -20.82
N GLY A 118 1.13 0.64 -19.52
CA GLY A 118 0.60 -0.35 -18.58
C GLY A 118 -0.60 0.14 -17.79
N LEU A 119 -1.50 -0.80 -17.46
CA LEU A 119 -2.68 -0.55 -16.63
C LEU A 119 -2.32 -0.29 -15.16
N ALA A 120 -3.15 0.48 -14.47
CA ALA A 120 -3.09 0.61 -13.01
C ALA A 120 -3.29 -0.76 -12.35
N HIS A 121 -2.38 -1.14 -11.45
CA HIS A 121 -2.48 -2.36 -10.66
C HIS A 121 -3.31 -2.16 -9.41
N VAL A 122 -3.29 -0.92 -8.88
CA VAL A 122 -4.03 -0.53 -7.69
C VAL A 122 -5.04 0.52 -8.08
N VAL A 123 -6.30 0.26 -7.79
CA VAL A 123 -7.42 1.12 -8.15
C VAL A 123 -8.25 1.48 -6.93
N MET A 124 -9.00 2.56 -7.00
CA MET A 124 -10.01 2.88 -6.01
C MET A 124 -11.20 1.92 -6.17
N SER A 125 -11.65 1.36 -5.07
CA SER A 125 -12.74 0.39 -5.02
C SER A 125 -13.54 0.56 -3.73
N THR A 126 -14.67 -0.09 -3.65
CA THR A 126 -15.47 -0.22 -2.43
C THR A 126 -15.29 -1.60 -1.82
N GLN A 127 -15.64 -1.76 -0.53
CA GLN A 127 -15.62 -3.07 0.13
C GLN A 127 -16.45 -4.11 -0.65
N ARG A 128 -17.59 -3.71 -1.22
CA ARG A 128 -18.46 -4.58 -2.02
C ARG A 128 -17.76 -5.08 -3.28
N GLU A 129 -17.14 -4.17 -4.03
CA GLU A 129 -16.43 -4.49 -5.27
C GLU A 129 -15.21 -5.36 -5.01
N ASN A 130 -14.42 -5.00 -3.99
CA ASN A 130 -13.26 -5.78 -3.57
C ASN A 130 -13.66 -7.22 -3.18
N LEU A 131 -14.72 -7.40 -2.40
CA LEU A 131 -15.23 -8.73 -2.06
C LEU A 131 -15.72 -9.51 -3.30
N ALA A 132 -16.38 -8.84 -4.24
CA ALA A 132 -16.82 -9.46 -5.49
C ALA A 132 -15.61 -9.91 -6.34
N THR A 133 -14.56 -9.09 -6.41
CA THR A 133 -13.31 -9.44 -7.11
C THR A 133 -12.59 -10.60 -6.42
N MET A 134 -12.52 -10.59 -5.09
CA MET A 134 -11.95 -11.70 -4.32
C MET A 134 -12.71 -13.01 -4.57
N GLY A 135 -14.06 -12.95 -4.63
CA GLY A 135 -14.90 -14.08 -4.97
C GLY A 135 -14.61 -14.65 -6.36
N ARG A 136 -14.54 -13.78 -7.38
CA ARG A 136 -14.21 -14.20 -8.76
C ARG A 136 -12.81 -14.83 -8.88
N ARG A 137 -11.87 -14.41 -8.03
CA ARG A 137 -10.50 -14.95 -8.00
C ARG A 137 -10.35 -16.19 -7.09
N GLY A 138 -11.45 -16.72 -6.56
CA GLY A 138 -11.43 -17.86 -5.65
C GLY A 138 -10.79 -17.59 -4.28
N ARG A 139 -10.63 -16.32 -3.90
CA ARG A 139 -9.99 -15.93 -2.63
C ARG A 139 -10.93 -15.51 -1.54
N GLY A 140 -12.18 -15.25 -1.86
CA GLY A 140 -13.21 -14.83 -0.93
C GLY A 140 -14.45 -15.65 -1.09
N GLY A 141 -15.29 -15.67 -0.04
CA GLY A 141 -16.67 -16.16 -0.16
C GLY A 141 -16.87 -17.65 0.08
N GLY A 142 -16.00 -18.29 0.78
CA GLY A 142 -16.38 -19.51 1.49
C GLY A 142 -17.06 -19.14 2.80
N THR A 143 -17.98 -20.01 3.28
CA THR A 143 -18.47 -19.99 4.65
C THR A 143 -17.32 -19.64 5.59
N PRO A 144 -17.48 -18.72 6.56
CA PRO A 144 -16.45 -18.45 7.56
C PRO A 144 -16.06 -19.82 8.14
N ARG A 145 -14.87 -20.28 7.84
CA ARG A 145 -14.36 -21.47 8.50
C ARG A 145 -13.96 -21.05 9.89
N PRO A 146 -14.69 -21.45 10.94
CA PRO A 146 -14.48 -20.97 12.30
C PRO A 146 -13.08 -21.27 12.85
N TRP A 147 -12.30 -22.06 12.13
CA TRP A 147 -11.02 -22.63 12.55
C TRP A 147 -9.79 -22.06 11.88
N ARG A 148 -9.95 -21.26 10.84
CA ARG A 148 -8.79 -20.61 10.24
C ARG A 148 -8.72 -19.22 10.77
N GLY A 149 -8.22 -19.13 11.99
CA GLY A 149 -7.59 -17.94 12.50
C GLY A 149 -6.72 -17.37 11.40
N HIS A 150 -6.67 -16.05 11.33
CA HIS A 150 -5.87 -15.18 10.46
C HIS A 150 -4.97 -15.99 9.55
N GLY A 151 -5.40 -16.29 8.32
CA GLY A 151 -4.86 -17.38 7.51
C GLY A 151 -3.34 -17.43 7.51
N PRO A 152 -2.73 -18.56 7.22
CA PRO A 152 -1.28 -18.77 7.18
C PRO A 152 -0.56 -17.68 6.40
N ASP A 153 -1.33 -16.87 5.79
CA ASP A 153 -0.98 -15.85 4.86
C ASP A 153 -0.50 -14.52 5.41
N ARG A 154 -0.80 -14.12 6.65
CA ARG A 154 -0.36 -12.80 7.12
C ARG A 154 1.16 -12.74 7.28
N ALA A 155 1.73 -13.67 8.01
CA ALA A 155 3.17 -13.76 8.21
C ALA A 155 3.89 -14.12 6.92
N ALA A 156 3.36 -15.07 6.14
CA ALA A 156 3.92 -15.46 4.85
C ALA A 156 3.87 -14.30 3.84
N ARG A 157 2.77 -13.56 3.78
CA ARG A 157 2.64 -12.36 2.96
C ARG A 157 3.65 -11.28 3.36
N ALA A 158 3.79 -11.03 4.66
CA ALA A 158 4.77 -10.07 5.15
C ALA A 158 6.21 -10.50 4.86
N ALA A 159 6.54 -11.77 4.99
CA ALA A 159 7.84 -12.32 4.63
C ALA A 159 8.12 -12.15 3.13
N ARG A 160 7.14 -12.48 2.27
CA ARG A 160 7.21 -12.27 0.83
C ARG A 160 7.48 -10.80 0.47
N SER A 161 6.70 -9.89 1.02
CA SER A 161 6.85 -8.46 0.77
C SER A 161 8.22 -7.95 1.19
N ARG A 162 8.73 -8.41 2.34
CA ARG A 162 10.07 -8.04 2.82
C ARG A 162 11.18 -8.61 1.93
N ALA A 163 11.04 -9.85 1.45
CA ALA A 163 12.00 -10.46 0.54
C ALA A 163 12.07 -9.71 -0.80
N LEU A 164 10.92 -9.40 -1.40
CA LEU A 164 10.87 -8.61 -2.63
C LEU A 164 11.48 -7.22 -2.43
N ARG A 165 11.14 -6.55 -1.32
CA ARG A 165 11.73 -5.25 -0.98
C ARG A 165 13.25 -5.33 -0.89
N ALA A 166 13.78 -6.35 -0.23
CA ALA A 166 15.24 -6.54 -0.08
C ALA A 166 15.92 -6.67 -1.44
N VAL A 167 15.38 -7.51 -2.33
CA VAL A 167 15.92 -7.70 -3.68
C VAL A 167 15.93 -6.39 -4.47
N VAL A 168 14.82 -5.65 -4.48
CA VAL A 168 14.77 -4.41 -5.29
C VAL A 168 15.59 -3.27 -4.71
N LEU A 169 15.85 -3.27 -3.40
CA LEU A 169 16.76 -2.31 -2.77
C LEU A 169 18.23 -2.62 -3.12
N GLU A 170 18.60 -3.89 -3.21
CA GLU A 170 19.99 -4.31 -3.45
C GLU A 170 20.34 -4.34 -4.94
N HIS A 171 19.41 -4.83 -5.77
CA HIS A 171 19.69 -5.12 -7.18
C HIS A 171 18.85 -4.31 -8.18
N GLY A 172 17.93 -3.46 -7.70
CA GLY A 172 16.91 -2.83 -8.55
C GLY A 172 15.86 -3.84 -9.03
N TRP A 173 15.27 -3.59 -10.17
CA TRP A 173 14.27 -4.49 -10.76
C TRP A 173 14.95 -5.68 -11.45
N ASP A 174 14.97 -6.82 -10.79
CA ASP A 174 15.52 -8.09 -11.30
C ASP A 174 14.47 -9.20 -11.13
N PRO A 175 13.72 -9.56 -12.20
CA PRO A 175 12.66 -10.56 -12.12
C PRO A 175 13.14 -11.95 -11.68
N ALA A 176 14.35 -12.34 -12.06
CA ALA A 176 14.90 -13.65 -11.73
C ALA A 176 15.18 -13.75 -10.22
N ARG A 177 15.88 -12.76 -9.67
CA ARG A 177 16.16 -12.67 -8.23
C ARG A 177 14.89 -12.49 -7.41
N MET A 178 13.93 -11.72 -7.88
CA MET A 178 12.63 -11.56 -7.23
C MET A 178 11.88 -12.90 -7.16
N ALA A 179 11.88 -13.68 -8.24
CA ALA A 179 11.26 -15.00 -8.29
C ALA A 179 11.96 -15.99 -7.34
N GLU A 180 13.29 -16.01 -7.32
CA GLU A 180 14.10 -16.85 -6.43
C GLU A 180 13.83 -16.53 -4.96
N ALA A 181 13.84 -15.25 -4.59
CA ALA A 181 13.57 -14.81 -3.22
C ALA A 181 12.18 -15.23 -2.73
N VAL A 182 11.18 -15.24 -3.61
CA VAL A 182 9.84 -15.73 -3.28
C VAL A 182 9.78 -17.24 -3.20
N ALA A 183 10.49 -17.95 -4.09
CA ALA A 183 10.53 -19.42 -4.11
C ALA A 183 11.19 -19.97 -2.84
N SER A 184 12.28 -19.36 -2.38
CA SER A 184 13.01 -19.78 -1.17
C SER A 184 12.13 -19.78 0.09
N LEU A 185 11.14 -18.88 0.17
CA LEU A 185 10.21 -18.82 1.30
C LEU A 185 9.24 -20.01 1.34
N ARG A 186 8.93 -20.62 0.19
CA ARG A 186 8.05 -21.80 0.10
C ARG A 186 8.74 -23.06 0.63
N PHE A 187 10.04 -23.18 0.43
CA PHE A 187 10.85 -24.33 0.89
C PHE A 187 11.25 -24.20 2.37
N GLY A 188 11.49 -22.99 2.87
CA GLY A 188 11.84 -22.76 4.27
C GLY A 188 10.73 -23.13 5.28
N ASN A 189 9.48 -23.19 4.84
CA ASN A 189 8.35 -23.58 5.69
C ASN A 189 8.11 -25.11 5.73
N GLN A 190 8.77 -25.91 4.87
CA GLN A 190 8.67 -27.37 4.88
C GLN A 190 9.71 -28.03 5.80
N GLY A 191 10.71 -27.29 6.28
CA GLY A 191 11.79 -27.79 7.14
C GLY A 191 11.49 -27.85 8.64
N ARG A 192 10.27 -27.57 9.09
CA ARG A 192 9.86 -27.62 10.51
C ARG A 192 8.80 -28.69 10.78
N LEU A 193 8.99 -29.88 10.27
CA LEU A 193 8.16 -31.05 10.60
C LEU A 193 8.92 -32.11 11.44
N PHE A 194 9.93 -31.65 12.19
CA PHE A 194 10.57 -32.47 13.22
C PHE A 194 10.86 -31.65 14.45
#